data_73cfa2c119ff776350fbced5bdda8e79
#
_entry.id   73cfa2c119ff776350fbced5bdda8e79
#
_cell.length_a   1.000
_cell.length_b   1.000
_cell.length_c   1.000
_cell.angle_alpha   90.00
_cell.angle_beta   90.00
_cell.angle_gamma   90.00
#
_symmetry.space_group_name_H-M   'P 1'
#
loop_
_entity.id
_entity.type
_entity.pdbx_description
1 polymer ?
#
loop_
_entity_poly.entity_id
_entity_poly.type
_entity_poly.pdbx_seq_one_letter_code
_entity_poly.pdbx_strand_id
1 'polypeptide(L)'
;MKMYQPFALTLTALLLILSLSGCYTVPITGRTSLNLVSEGDEFQLGMQAYSDAKSQAKISSDPVANERVTRIGKKIAQVSHHPEWDWEFTVFDDPETPNAWCLPGGKVAVYSGLFPYAKTDGELATVMAHEISHAIARHGAERMSQQMVQAAGAAVVAETVANEHIETAKVV
;
A
#
# COMPACT_ATOMS: atom_id res chain seq x y z
N MET A 1 -22.79 -32.32 26.81
CA MET A 1 -22.54 -30.85 26.72
C MET A 1 -21.13 -30.45 27.18
N LYS A 2 -20.05 -31.19 26.83
CA LYS A 2 -18.66 -30.90 27.27
C LYS A 2 -17.60 -30.94 26.15
N MET A 3 -17.98 -31.03 24.89
CA MET A 3 -17.04 -31.17 23.75
C MET A 3 -16.67 -29.87 23.03
N TYR A 4 -17.33 -28.77 23.33
CA TYR A 4 -17.09 -27.47 22.65
C TYR A 4 -16.04 -26.58 23.30
N GLN A 5 -15.65 -26.84 24.56
CA GLN A 5 -14.66 -26.04 25.26
C GLN A 5 -13.23 -26.07 24.68
N PRO A 6 -12.67 -27.22 24.23
CA PRO A 6 -11.33 -27.23 23.66
C PRO A 6 -11.26 -26.52 22.30
N PHE A 7 -12.32 -26.59 21.52
CA PHE A 7 -12.37 -25.94 20.20
C PHE A 7 -12.44 -24.40 20.30
N ALA A 8 -13.19 -23.89 21.26
CA ALA A 8 -13.24 -22.45 21.52
C ALA A 8 -11.89 -21.90 22.02
N LEU A 9 -11.22 -22.63 22.92
CA LEU A 9 -9.90 -22.25 23.43
C LEU A 9 -8.81 -22.29 22.35
N THR A 10 -8.81 -23.28 21.46
CA THR A 10 -7.87 -23.38 20.35
C THR A 10 -8.11 -22.28 19.31
N LEU A 11 -9.35 -21.96 19.01
CA LEU A 11 -9.70 -20.88 18.10
C LEU A 11 -9.29 -19.50 18.67
N THR A 12 -9.52 -19.29 19.98
CA THR A 12 -9.12 -18.05 20.66
C THR A 12 -7.60 -17.89 20.72
N ALA A 13 -6.87 -18.98 20.98
CA ALA A 13 -5.40 -18.97 20.98
C ALA A 13 -4.84 -18.72 19.56
N LEU A 14 -5.45 -19.30 18.54
CA LEU A 14 -5.05 -19.07 17.14
C LEU A 14 -5.29 -17.61 16.72
N LEU A 15 -6.43 -17.02 17.10
CA LEU A 15 -6.74 -15.60 16.88
C LEU A 15 -5.78 -14.67 17.61
N LEU A 16 -5.36 -15.02 18.84
CA LEU A 16 -4.36 -14.25 19.58
C LEU A 16 -2.96 -14.33 18.94
N ILE A 17 -2.56 -15.48 18.43
CA ILE A 17 -1.27 -15.65 17.75
C ILE A 17 -1.24 -14.88 16.42
N LEU A 18 -2.32 -14.91 15.66
CA LEU A 18 -2.48 -14.13 14.41
C LEU A 18 -2.43 -12.61 14.66
N SER A 19 -2.97 -12.14 15.78
CA SER A 19 -2.95 -10.70 16.12
C SER A 19 -1.58 -10.16 16.50
N LEU A 20 -0.67 -11.02 16.98
CA LEU A 20 0.70 -10.64 17.34
C LEU A 20 1.67 -10.59 16.15
N SER A 21 1.38 -11.31 15.08
CA SER A 21 2.26 -11.44 13.92
C SER A 21 2.11 -10.30 12.91
N GLY A 22 1.03 -9.53 12.98
CA GLY A 22 0.70 -8.48 12.01
C GLY A 22 0.99 -7.05 12.47
N CYS A 23 1.61 -6.85 13.63
CA CYS A 23 1.93 -5.51 14.13
C CYS A 23 3.23 -5.00 13.52
N TYR A 24 3.14 -3.91 12.75
CA TYR A 24 4.28 -3.17 12.20
C TYR A 24 4.37 -1.80 12.85
N THR A 25 5.57 -1.42 13.29
CA THR A 25 5.82 -0.08 13.83
C THR A 25 6.43 0.80 12.75
N VAL A 26 5.73 1.86 12.37
CA VAL A 26 6.18 2.83 11.37
C VAL A 26 7.44 3.55 11.88
N PRO A 27 8.57 3.48 11.18
CA PRO A 27 9.87 3.97 11.70
C PRO A 27 9.88 5.45 12.08
N ILE A 28 9.17 6.30 11.31
CA ILE A 28 9.21 7.76 11.48
C ILE A 28 8.28 8.22 12.61
N THR A 29 7.11 7.61 12.72
CA THR A 29 6.04 8.08 13.63
C THR A 29 5.92 7.25 14.89
N GLY A 30 6.53 6.08 14.96
CA GLY A 30 6.32 5.09 16.03
C GLY A 30 4.91 4.50 16.10
N ARG A 31 4.04 4.85 15.14
CA ARG A 31 2.67 4.34 15.08
C ARG A 31 2.66 2.86 14.75
N THR A 32 1.87 2.10 15.48
CA THR A 32 1.63 0.69 15.15
C THR A 32 0.51 0.56 14.12
N SER A 33 0.73 -0.24 13.10
CA SER A 33 -0.27 -0.57 12.07
C SER A 33 -0.39 -2.08 11.89
N LEU A 34 -1.54 -2.52 11.38
CA LEU A 34 -1.76 -3.92 11.03
C LEU A 34 -1.29 -4.16 9.60
N ASN A 35 -0.24 -4.96 9.45
CA ASN A 35 0.29 -5.36 8.15
C ASN A 35 0.30 -6.90 8.05
N LEU A 36 -0.71 -7.45 7.38
CA LEU A 36 -0.83 -8.89 7.11
C LEU A 36 -0.07 -9.31 5.85
N VAL A 37 0.32 -8.34 5.03
CA VAL A 37 1.12 -8.55 3.82
C VAL A 37 2.60 -8.48 4.20
N SER A 38 3.38 -9.49 3.83
CA SER A 38 4.82 -9.50 4.08
C SER A 38 5.54 -8.41 3.26
N GLU A 39 6.72 -7.97 3.71
CA GLU A 39 7.52 -7.00 2.94
C GLU A 39 7.92 -7.53 1.56
N GLY A 40 8.20 -8.83 1.48
CA GLY A 40 8.54 -9.48 0.21
C GLY A 40 7.37 -9.47 -0.78
N ASP A 41 6.16 -9.79 -0.31
CA ASP A 41 4.96 -9.77 -1.16
C ASP A 41 4.61 -8.34 -1.58
N GLU A 42 4.71 -7.37 -0.66
CA GLU A 42 4.48 -5.96 -0.94
C GLU A 42 5.44 -5.44 -2.02
N PHE A 43 6.71 -5.82 -1.92
CA PHE A 43 7.72 -5.48 -2.93
C PHE A 43 7.39 -6.08 -4.30
N GLN A 44 7.03 -7.36 -4.36
CA GLN A 44 6.66 -8.03 -5.62
C GLN A 44 5.41 -7.40 -6.25
N LEU A 45 4.38 -7.11 -5.45
CA LEU A 45 3.18 -6.41 -5.91
C LEU A 45 3.51 -5.00 -6.43
N GLY A 46 4.40 -4.28 -5.74
CA GLY A 46 4.88 -2.96 -6.16
C GLY A 46 5.61 -3.02 -7.51
N MET A 47 6.52 -3.97 -7.68
CA MET A 47 7.25 -4.16 -8.95
C MET A 47 6.32 -4.51 -10.11
N GLN A 48 5.34 -5.40 -9.88
CA GLN A 48 4.34 -5.75 -10.89
C GLN A 48 3.50 -4.52 -11.27
N ALA A 49 2.95 -3.81 -10.27
CA ALA A 49 2.14 -2.62 -10.50
C ALA A 49 2.92 -1.51 -11.26
N TYR A 50 4.21 -1.36 -10.95
CA TYR A 50 5.07 -0.41 -11.67
C TYR A 50 5.28 -0.81 -13.14
N SER A 51 5.57 -2.09 -13.39
CA SER A 51 5.71 -2.64 -14.74
C SER A 51 4.43 -2.43 -15.56
N ASP A 52 3.27 -2.72 -14.95
CA ASP A 52 1.97 -2.55 -15.59
C ASP A 52 1.69 -1.06 -15.91
N ALA A 53 1.98 -0.16 -14.98
CA ALA A 53 1.85 1.28 -15.20
C ALA A 53 2.71 1.76 -16.36
N LYS A 54 3.98 1.32 -16.43
CA LYS A 54 4.90 1.67 -17.53
C LYS A 54 4.47 1.11 -18.88
N SER A 55 3.76 -0.02 -18.89
CA SER A 55 3.25 -0.62 -20.14
C SER A 55 1.99 0.07 -20.66
N GLN A 56 1.20 0.69 -19.77
CA GLN A 56 -0.09 1.30 -20.09
C GLN A 56 0.00 2.81 -20.30
N ALA A 57 0.94 3.48 -19.63
CA ALA A 57 1.09 4.93 -19.69
C ALA A 57 2.23 5.35 -20.63
N LYS A 58 2.06 6.51 -21.26
CA LYS A 58 3.11 7.10 -22.09
C LYS A 58 4.19 7.71 -21.20
N ILE A 59 5.43 7.21 -21.33
CA ILE A 59 6.58 7.78 -20.63
C ILE A 59 6.97 9.10 -21.32
N SER A 60 7.22 10.15 -20.53
CA SER A 60 7.62 11.44 -21.03
C SER A 60 9.01 11.41 -21.68
N SER A 61 9.11 11.99 -22.85
CA SER A 61 10.39 12.24 -23.55
C SER A 61 10.98 13.63 -23.25
N ASP A 62 10.34 14.44 -22.37
CA ASP A 62 10.85 15.75 -21.98
C ASP A 62 12.11 15.60 -21.08
N PRO A 63 13.31 15.95 -21.57
CA PRO A 63 14.54 15.80 -20.81
C PRO A 63 14.60 16.71 -19.57
N VAL A 64 13.96 17.89 -19.63
CA VAL A 64 13.95 18.85 -18.51
C VAL A 64 13.10 18.32 -17.37
N ALA A 65 11.91 17.81 -17.66
CA ALA A 65 11.04 17.20 -16.68
C ALA A 65 11.69 15.95 -16.05
N ASN A 66 12.26 15.06 -16.87
CA ASN A 66 12.90 13.83 -16.42
C ASN A 66 14.13 14.12 -15.54
N GLU A 67 14.98 15.08 -15.93
CA GLU A 67 16.15 15.50 -15.15
C GLU A 67 15.71 16.10 -13.80
N ARG A 68 14.71 16.98 -13.81
CA ARG A 68 14.18 17.64 -12.62
C ARG A 68 13.68 16.63 -11.59
N VAL A 69 12.81 15.70 -12.02
CA VAL A 69 12.24 14.65 -11.15
C VAL A 69 13.33 13.73 -10.63
N THR A 70 14.24 13.28 -11.48
CA THR A 70 15.34 12.39 -11.11
C THR A 70 16.28 13.06 -10.10
N ARG A 71 16.65 14.31 -10.31
CA ARG A 71 17.56 15.05 -9.44
C ARG A 71 16.95 15.28 -8.06
N ILE A 72 15.68 15.66 -7.99
CA ILE A 72 14.95 15.85 -6.73
C ILE A 72 14.78 14.51 -6.03
N GLY A 73 14.32 13.49 -6.74
CA GLY A 73 14.08 12.17 -6.20
C GLY A 73 15.34 11.53 -5.61
N LYS A 74 16.47 11.61 -6.28
CA LYS A 74 17.76 11.12 -5.76
C LYS A 74 18.18 11.79 -4.44
N LYS A 75 17.94 13.10 -4.29
CA LYS A 75 18.22 13.79 -3.03
C LYS A 75 17.31 13.29 -1.89
N ILE A 76 16.03 13.06 -2.17
CA ILE A 76 15.10 12.51 -1.17
C ILE A 76 15.51 11.07 -0.82
N ALA A 77 15.83 10.24 -1.81
CA ALA A 77 16.26 8.86 -1.61
C ALA A 77 17.48 8.75 -0.69
N GLN A 78 18.48 9.65 -0.84
CA GLN A 78 19.69 9.66 -0.02
C GLN A 78 19.43 9.90 1.46
N VAL A 79 18.38 10.66 1.81
CA VAL A 79 18.01 10.98 3.20
C VAL A 79 16.80 10.18 3.69
N SER A 80 16.28 9.26 2.86
CA SER A 80 15.20 8.36 3.22
C SER A 80 15.67 7.27 4.19
N HIS A 81 14.74 6.57 4.84
CA HIS A 81 15.08 5.42 5.67
C HIS A 81 15.53 4.19 4.87
N HIS A 82 15.44 4.24 3.54
CA HIS A 82 15.78 3.15 2.62
C HIS A 82 16.65 3.65 1.46
N PRO A 83 17.85 4.21 1.71
CA PRO A 83 18.74 4.64 0.63
C PRO A 83 19.21 3.48 -0.26
N GLU A 84 19.12 2.25 0.23
CA GLU A 84 19.50 1.00 -0.44
C GLU A 84 18.46 0.49 -1.46
N TRP A 85 17.25 1.05 -1.48
CA TRP A 85 16.24 0.66 -2.46
C TRP A 85 16.71 0.94 -3.90
N ASP A 86 16.24 0.13 -4.84
CA ASP A 86 16.49 0.32 -6.27
C ASP A 86 15.58 1.45 -6.82
N TRP A 87 15.97 2.70 -6.49
CA TRP A 87 15.21 3.90 -6.80
C TRP A 87 15.14 4.15 -8.30
N GLU A 88 13.92 4.26 -8.81
CA GLU A 88 13.61 4.62 -10.17
C GLU A 88 12.58 5.75 -10.18
N PHE A 89 12.81 6.77 -11.03
CA PHE A 89 11.98 7.96 -11.13
C PHE A 89 11.49 8.09 -12.56
N THR A 90 10.18 7.99 -12.77
CA THR A 90 9.56 8.04 -14.09
C THR A 90 8.60 9.22 -14.18
N VAL A 91 8.66 9.96 -15.29
CA VAL A 91 7.63 10.94 -15.63
C VAL A 91 6.69 10.32 -16.65
N PHE A 92 5.40 10.30 -16.35
CA PHE A 92 4.35 9.94 -17.31
C PHE A 92 3.81 11.18 -18.03
N ASP A 93 3.70 11.09 -19.36
CA ASP A 93 3.15 12.15 -20.19
C ASP A 93 1.62 12.10 -20.20
N ASP A 94 1.04 12.64 -19.14
CA ASP A 94 -0.40 12.78 -18.94
C ASP A 94 -0.69 14.15 -18.30
N PRO A 95 -0.96 15.19 -19.10
CA PRO A 95 -1.19 16.54 -18.62
C PRO A 95 -2.51 16.72 -17.86
N GLU A 96 -3.46 15.79 -18.01
CA GLU A 96 -4.77 15.85 -17.37
C GLU A 96 -4.77 15.27 -15.96
N THR A 97 -3.73 14.51 -15.60
CA THR A 97 -3.60 13.86 -14.30
C THR A 97 -2.59 14.59 -13.40
N PRO A 98 -3.02 15.46 -12.46
CA PRO A 98 -2.13 16.11 -11.50
C PRO A 98 -1.80 15.17 -10.33
N ASN A 99 -0.98 14.16 -10.54
CA ASN A 99 -0.71 13.11 -9.56
C ASN A 99 0.77 12.71 -9.50
N ALA A 100 1.14 12.10 -8.39
CA ALA A 100 2.39 11.36 -8.20
C ALA A 100 2.12 10.17 -7.26
N TRP A 101 3.00 9.17 -7.28
CA TRP A 101 2.94 8.05 -6.35
C TRP A 101 4.30 7.40 -6.19
N CYS A 102 4.48 6.69 -5.09
CA CYS A 102 5.64 5.84 -4.83
C CYS A 102 5.18 4.45 -4.41
N LEU A 103 5.79 3.43 -5.01
CA LEU A 103 5.58 2.03 -4.65
C LEU A 103 6.77 1.50 -3.83
N PRO A 104 6.56 0.43 -3.03
CA PRO A 104 7.61 -0.25 -2.31
C PRO A 104 8.79 -0.61 -3.22
N GLY A 105 10.00 -0.47 -2.69
CA GLY A 105 11.23 -0.66 -3.46
C GLY A 105 11.71 0.58 -4.22
N GLY A 106 11.09 1.76 -3.99
CA GLY A 106 11.58 3.03 -4.51
C GLY A 106 11.17 3.35 -5.94
N LYS A 107 10.03 2.81 -6.41
CA LYS A 107 9.49 3.09 -7.74
C LYS A 107 8.57 4.31 -7.69
N VAL A 108 9.08 5.45 -8.16
CA VAL A 108 8.40 6.76 -8.09
C VAL A 108 7.92 7.18 -9.47
N ALA A 109 6.67 7.59 -9.56
CA ALA A 109 6.10 8.16 -10.76
C ALA A 109 5.54 9.56 -10.49
N VAL A 110 5.72 10.45 -11.47
CA VAL A 110 5.18 11.81 -11.50
C VAL A 110 4.49 12.01 -12.84
N TYR A 111 3.25 12.45 -12.83
CA TYR A 111 2.51 12.78 -14.05
C TYR A 111 2.79 14.22 -14.46
N SER A 112 2.86 14.48 -15.79
CA SER A 112 3.14 15.81 -16.33
C SER A 112 2.09 16.86 -15.91
N GLY A 113 0.86 16.43 -15.65
CA GLY A 113 -0.22 17.27 -15.13
C GLY A 113 0.03 17.85 -13.73
N LEU A 114 1.02 17.32 -12.99
CA LEU A 114 1.41 17.87 -11.68
C LEU A 114 2.22 19.17 -11.80
N PHE A 115 3.01 19.37 -12.85
CA PHE A 115 3.95 20.49 -12.95
C PHE A 115 3.31 21.89 -12.91
N PRO A 116 2.09 22.13 -13.44
CA PRO A 116 1.41 23.42 -13.26
C PRO A 116 1.13 23.78 -11.80
N TYR A 117 1.03 22.77 -10.92
CA TYR A 117 0.76 22.93 -9.48
C TYR A 117 2.03 22.91 -8.65
N ALA A 118 3.05 22.17 -9.07
CA ALA A 118 4.36 22.06 -8.43
C ALA A 118 5.44 22.76 -9.27
N LYS A 119 5.37 24.11 -9.32
CA LYS A 119 6.17 24.95 -10.21
C LYS A 119 7.64 25.04 -9.80
N THR A 120 7.92 25.08 -8.50
CA THR A 120 9.26 25.13 -7.95
C THR A 120 9.78 23.75 -7.55
N ASP A 121 11.09 23.60 -7.44
CA ASP A 121 11.73 22.36 -6.95
C ASP A 121 11.28 21.99 -5.54
N GLY A 122 11.05 23.00 -4.68
CA GLY A 122 10.58 22.80 -3.32
C GLY A 122 9.17 22.22 -3.27
N GLU A 123 8.25 22.75 -4.12
CA GLU A 123 6.89 22.24 -4.23
C GLU A 123 6.88 20.79 -4.74
N LEU A 124 7.64 20.51 -5.80
CA LEU A 124 7.74 19.15 -6.34
C LEU A 124 8.39 18.19 -5.34
N ALA A 125 9.45 18.63 -4.64
CA ALA A 125 10.10 17.84 -3.60
C ALA A 125 9.12 17.50 -2.46
N THR A 126 8.24 18.43 -2.08
CA THR A 126 7.24 18.21 -1.04
C THR A 126 6.26 17.10 -1.44
N VAL A 127 5.73 17.14 -2.66
CA VAL A 127 4.84 16.09 -3.16
C VAL A 127 5.57 14.74 -3.23
N MET A 128 6.76 14.71 -3.85
CA MET A 128 7.52 13.47 -3.99
C MET A 128 7.90 12.86 -2.63
N ALA A 129 8.32 13.69 -1.65
CA ALA A 129 8.64 13.22 -0.31
C ALA A 129 7.42 12.69 0.42
N HIS A 130 6.24 13.29 0.21
CA HIS A 130 4.97 12.80 0.75
C HIS A 130 4.67 11.39 0.23
N GLU A 131 4.74 11.17 -1.08
CA GLU A 131 4.48 9.85 -1.68
C GLU A 131 5.52 8.81 -1.24
N ILE A 132 6.79 9.19 -1.18
CA ILE A 132 7.87 8.33 -0.68
C ILE A 132 7.63 7.95 0.78
N SER A 133 7.17 8.88 1.61
CA SER A 133 6.82 8.61 3.01
C SER A 133 5.69 7.59 3.16
N HIS A 134 4.70 7.60 2.25
CA HIS A 134 3.65 6.59 2.22
C HIS A 134 4.19 5.18 1.94
N ALA A 135 5.13 5.04 1.02
CA ALA A 135 5.77 3.76 0.72
C ALA A 135 6.61 3.27 1.91
N ILE A 136 7.43 4.14 2.53
CA ILE A 136 8.25 3.82 3.70
C ILE A 136 7.37 3.45 4.91
N ALA A 137 6.26 4.14 5.12
CA ALA A 137 5.31 3.84 6.20
C ALA A 137 4.44 2.61 5.91
N ARG A 138 4.57 1.98 4.75
CA ARG A 138 3.84 0.80 4.31
C ARG A 138 2.31 0.98 4.35
N HIS A 139 1.84 2.20 4.02
CA HIS A 139 0.41 2.49 4.01
C HIS A 139 -0.37 1.66 2.99
N GLY A 140 0.29 1.18 1.91
CA GLY A 140 -0.27 0.23 0.95
C GLY A 140 -0.59 -1.11 1.60
N ALA A 141 0.36 -1.71 2.32
CA ALA A 141 0.19 -2.96 3.05
C ALA A 141 -0.86 -2.85 4.16
N GLU A 142 -0.86 -1.74 4.90
CA GLU A 142 -1.88 -1.47 5.92
C GLU A 142 -3.29 -1.43 5.31
N ARG A 143 -3.48 -0.72 4.19
CA ARG A 143 -4.76 -0.63 3.49
C ARG A 143 -5.23 -1.99 2.95
N MET A 144 -4.33 -2.76 2.34
CA MET A 144 -4.63 -4.12 1.90
C MET A 144 -5.03 -5.02 3.08
N SER A 145 -4.32 -4.93 4.20
CA SER A 145 -4.62 -5.69 5.41
C SER A 145 -6.00 -5.36 5.98
N GLN A 146 -6.36 -4.07 6.01
CA GLN A 146 -7.70 -3.63 6.42
C GLN A 146 -8.79 -4.17 5.50
N GLN A 147 -8.56 -4.17 4.19
CA GLN A 147 -9.50 -4.74 3.21
C GLN A 147 -9.66 -6.26 3.39
N MET A 148 -8.57 -6.99 3.68
CA MET A 148 -8.63 -8.43 3.97
C MET A 148 -9.47 -8.72 5.22
N VAL A 149 -9.29 -7.94 6.30
CA VAL A 149 -10.08 -8.06 7.53
C VAL A 149 -11.56 -7.76 7.28
N GLN A 150 -11.85 -6.69 6.53
CA GLN A 150 -13.23 -6.33 6.17
C GLN A 150 -13.90 -7.41 5.32
N ALA A 151 -13.19 -7.95 4.34
CA ALA A 151 -13.72 -9.02 3.49
C ALA A 151 -14.00 -10.30 4.29
N ALA A 152 -13.10 -10.69 5.19
CA ALA A 152 -13.29 -11.82 6.08
C ALA A 152 -14.50 -11.62 7.02
N GLY A 153 -14.64 -10.43 7.61
CA GLY A 153 -15.79 -10.08 8.46
C GLY A 153 -17.12 -10.14 7.68
N ALA A 154 -17.16 -9.60 6.47
CA ALA A 154 -18.34 -9.65 5.61
C ALA A 154 -18.73 -11.09 5.24
N ALA A 155 -17.75 -11.97 4.97
CA ALA A 155 -18.01 -13.37 4.67
C ALA A 155 -18.65 -14.10 5.86
N VAL A 156 -18.16 -13.87 7.09
CA VAL A 156 -18.73 -14.46 8.32
C VAL A 156 -20.16 -13.99 8.53
N VAL A 157 -20.45 -12.70 8.35
CA VAL A 157 -21.81 -12.16 8.47
C VAL A 157 -22.74 -12.77 7.42
N ALA A 158 -22.30 -12.88 6.16
CA ALA A 158 -23.10 -13.47 5.10
C ALA A 158 -23.45 -14.95 5.38
N GLU A 159 -22.50 -15.72 5.91
CA GLU A 159 -22.70 -17.11 6.28
C GLU A 159 -23.69 -17.26 7.45
N THR A 160 -23.57 -16.41 8.47
CA THR A 160 -24.50 -16.45 9.62
C THR A 160 -25.92 -16.11 9.19
N VAL A 161 -26.12 -15.07 8.38
CA VAL A 161 -27.45 -14.68 7.87
C VAL A 161 -28.03 -15.78 6.97
N ALA A 162 -27.22 -16.40 6.11
CA ALA A 162 -27.70 -17.51 5.25
C ALA A 162 -28.15 -18.71 6.09
N ASN A 163 -27.43 -19.05 7.15
CA ASN A 163 -27.78 -20.16 8.03
C ASN A 163 -29.07 -19.88 8.84
N GLU A 164 -29.30 -18.65 9.30
CA GLU A 164 -30.56 -18.29 9.96
C GLU A 164 -31.77 -18.42 9.04
N HIS A 165 -31.64 -18.07 7.77
CA HIS A 165 -32.70 -18.22 6.78
C HIS A 165 -33.00 -19.69 6.48
N ILE A 166 -32.02 -20.58 6.50
CA ILE A 166 -32.19 -22.01 6.31
C ILE A 166 -32.92 -22.66 7.51
N GLU A 167 -32.60 -22.26 8.71
CA GLU A 167 -33.25 -22.75 9.93
C GLU A 167 -34.71 -22.32 10.01
N THR A 168 -35.03 -21.06 9.66
CA THR A 168 -36.40 -20.57 9.63
C THR A 168 -37.26 -21.23 8.56
N ALA A 169 -36.68 -21.63 7.42
CA ALA A 169 -37.38 -22.32 6.35
C ALA A 169 -37.67 -23.79 6.68
N LYS A 170 -37.01 -24.39 7.67
CA LYS A 170 -37.26 -25.80 8.11
C LYS A 170 -38.36 -25.91 9.15
N VAL A 171 -38.87 -24.81 9.70
CA VAL A 171 -39.86 -24.77 10.78
C VAL A 171 -41.31 -24.52 10.24
N VAL A 172 -41.48 -24.35 8.94
CA VAL A 172 -42.76 -24.26 8.23
C VAL A 172 -42.99 -25.51 7.45
#